data_efef80e8b8ba6ec6ade5373e2910b8f0
#
_entry.id   efef80e8b8ba6ec6ade5373e2910b8f0
#
_cell.length_a   1.000
_cell.length_b   1.000
_cell.length_c   1.000
_cell.angle_alpha   90.00
_cell.angle_beta   90.00
_cell.angle_gamma   90.00
#
_symmetry.space_group_name_H-M   'P 1'
#
loop_
_entity.id
_entity.type
_entity.pdbx_description
1 polymer ?
#
loop_
_entity_poly.entity_id
_entity_poly.type
_entity_poly.pdbx_seq_one_letter_code
_entity_poly.pdbx_strand_id
1 'polypeptide(L)'
;LDFFLGGAKYQRSRIYLGSKAGEFFLKQTPDFDKDKDFEDVDAALFDFDGDGDKDLYIVSGGSDNMELDKYLTDRIYINNGKGEFNLSGQKLPDVDHKISTGTASFEDIDKDGDLDIFVGERLKINNYGLPSSGFMLVNDGKGNFSNQTQKLSPELNEIGMITDSEFSDIDNDG
;
A
#
# COMPACT_ATOMS: atom_id res chain seq x y z
N LEU A 1 -12.47 11.82 -12.98
CA LEU A 1 -11.73 10.57 -12.76
C LEU A 1 -10.24 10.85 -12.91
N ASP A 2 -9.43 10.46 -11.92
CA ASP A 2 -7.99 10.64 -11.89
C ASP A 2 -7.31 9.25 -11.89
N PHE A 3 -6.03 9.17 -12.19
CA PHE A 3 -5.30 7.92 -12.05
C PHE A 3 -3.85 8.14 -11.60
N PHE A 4 -3.34 7.16 -10.87
CA PHE A 4 -1.95 7.04 -10.46
C PHE A 4 -1.22 6.07 -11.38
N LEU A 5 0.05 6.36 -11.66
CA LEU A 5 0.97 5.50 -12.39
C LEU A 5 2.22 5.30 -11.55
N GLY A 6 2.45 4.08 -11.07
CA GLY A 6 3.63 3.70 -10.30
C GLY A 6 4.92 3.78 -11.11
N GLY A 7 6.02 4.04 -10.44
CA GLY A 7 7.35 4.11 -11.01
C GLY A 7 8.12 2.80 -10.82
N ALA A 8 8.94 2.43 -11.80
CA ALA A 8 10.01 1.48 -11.60
C ALA A 8 11.21 2.18 -10.95
N LYS A 9 12.18 1.42 -10.46
CA LYS A 9 13.43 1.95 -9.90
C LYS A 9 14.06 3.03 -10.81
N TYR A 10 14.37 4.17 -10.22
CA TYR A 10 14.87 5.40 -10.88
C TYR A 10 13.81 6.13 -11.74
N GLN A 11 12.54 5.75 -11.65
CA GLN A 11 11.44 6.41 -12.31
C GLN A 11 10.44 6.91 -11.26
N ARG A 12 10.09 8.19 -11.33
CA ARG A 12 9.09 8.75 -10.43
C ARG A 12 7.68 8.28 -10.78
N SER A 13 6.88 8.06 -9.77
CA SER A 13 5.44 7.87 -9.90
C SER A 13 4.75 9.14 -10.38
N ARG A 14 3.55 9.01 -10.93
CA ARG A 14 2.81 10.14 -11.52
C ARG A 14 1.33 10.06 -11.19
N ILE A 15 0.72 11.22 -10.95
CA ILE A 15 -0.73 11.38 -10.90
C ILE A 15 -1.19 12.20 -12.09
N TYR A 16 -2.28 11.76 -12.69
CA TYR A 16 -2.95 12.44 -13.77
C TYR A 16 -4.37 12.82 -13.34
N LEU A 17 -4.66 14.10 -13.35
CA LEU A 17 -5.99 14.63 -13.05
C LEU A 17 -6.83 14.67 -14.30
N GLY A 18 -8.04 14.10 -14.24
CA GLY A 18 -8.97 14.08 -15.35
C GLY A 18 -9.85 15.33 -15.38
N SER A 19 -10.08 15.86 -16.56
CA SER A 19 -11.01 16.95 -16.78
C SER A 19 -12.43 16.45 -17.06
N LYS A 20 -13.41 17.34 -16.99
CA LYS A 20 -14.78 17.05 -17.42
C LYS A 20 -14.90 16.73 -18.92
N ALA A 21 -13.92 17.12 -19.72
CA ALA A 21 -13.85 16.81 -21.15
C ALA A 21 -13.23 15.42 -21.44
N GLY A 22 -12.80 14.68 -20.41
CA GLY A 22 -12.16 13.37 -20.55
C GLY A 22 -10.66 13.42 -20.85
N GLU A 23 -10.04 14.57 -20.75
CA GLU A 23 -8.59 14.74 -20.91
C GLU A 23 -7.90 14.55 -19.56
N PHE A 24 -6.62 14.10 -19.57
CA PHE A 24 -5.80 13.89 -18.39
C PHE A 24 -4.58 14.81 -18.39
N PHE A 25 -4.33 15.46 -17.28
CA PHE A 25 -3.23 16.40 -17.10
C PHE A 25 -2.30 15.93 -15.97
N LEU A 26 -0.99 15.88 -16.25
CA LEU A 26 0.01 15.53 -15.26
C LEU A 26 -0.01 16.54 -14.10
N LYS A 27 -0.28 16.04 -12.89
CA LYS A 27 -0.13 16.79 -11.65
C LYS A 27 1.34 16.73 -11.21
N GLN A 28 1.92 17.87 -10.91
CA GLN A 28 3.26 17.91 -10.31
C GLN A 28 3.20 17.53 -8.83
N THR A 29 3.96 16.53 -8.43
CA THR A 29 4.03 15.97 -7.07
C THR A 29 5.49 15.87 -6.64
N PRO A 30 6.08 16.94 -6.07
CA PRO A 30 7.53 16.98 -5.76
C PRO A 30 8.00 15.88 -4.80
N ASP A 31 7.13 15.38 -3.94
CA ASP A 31 7.48 14.32 -3.00
C ASP A 31 7.74 12.98 -3.72
N PHE A 32 7.05 12.69 -4.81
CA PHE A 32 7.33 11.51 -5.64
C PHE A 32 8.72 11.54 -6.30
N ASP A 33 9.30 12.71 -6.51
CA ASP A 33 10.66 12.83 -7.02
C ASP A 33 11.72 12.33 -6.01
N LYS A 34 11.42 12.41 -4.71
CA LYS A 34 12.28 11.91 -3.64
C LYS A 34 12.27 10.39 -3.56
N ASP A 35 11.15 9.79 -3.97
CA ASP A 35 10.86 8.35 -3.82
C ASP A 35 11.06 7.56 -5.14
N LYS A 36 11.72 8.15 -6.12
CA LYS A 36 12.02 7.52 -7.43
C LYS A 36 12.88 6.25 -7.37
N ASP A 37 13.51 5.98 -6.23
CA ASP A 37 14.34 4.80 -6.03
C ASP A 37 13.53 3.57 -5.54
N PHE A 38 12.26 3.76 -5.20
CA PHE A 38 11.32 2.67 -4.93
C PHE A 38 10.86 1.99 -6.23
N GLU A 39 10.35 0.78 -6.09
CA GLU A 39 9.67 0.04 -7.15
C GLU A 39 8.21 -0.13 -6.74
N ASP A 40 7.31 0.60 -7.39
CA ASP A 40 5.87 0.56 -7.10
C ASP A 40 5.25 -0.62 -7.85
N VAL A 41 4.64 -1.54 -7.15
CA VAL A 41 4.06 -2.75 -7.75
C VAL A 41 2.54 -2.77 -7.72
N ASP A 42 1.94 -2.03 -6.78
CA ASP A 42 0.49 -1.85 -6.67
C ASP A 42 0.18 -0.51 -5.99
N ALA A 43 -1.05 -0.02 -6.12
CA ALA A 43 -1.48 1.21 -5.44
C ALA A 43 -2.99 1.29 -5.32
N ALA A 44 -3.46 1.94 -4.24
CA ALA A 44 -4.87 2.23 -4.03
C ALA A 44 -5.11 3.67 -3.55
N LEU A 45 -6.27 4.20 -3.90
CA LEU A 45 -6.72 5.54 -3.54
C LEU A 45 -8.00 5.44 -2.71
N PHE A 46 -7.92 5.73 -1.41
CA PHE A 46 -9.06 5.84 -0.52
C PHE A 46 -8.77 6.78 0.67
N ASP A 47 -9.81 7.16 1.40
CA ASP A 47 -9.74 8.06 2.54
C ASP A 47 -9.27 7.28 3.78
N PHE A 48 -8.02 7.47 4.18
CA PHE A 48 -7.41 6.78 5.32
C PHE A 48 -7.61 7.49 6.66
N ASP A 49 -7.71 8.82 6.63
CA ASP A 49 -7.77 9.63 7.85
C ASP A 49 -9.16 10.22 8.14
N GLY A 50 -10.15 9.90 7.31
CA GLY A 50 -11.54 10.26 7.51
C GLY A 50 -11.86 11.71 7.18
N ASP A 51 -11.01 12.41 6.42
CA ASP A 51 -11.20 13.83 6.10
C ASP A 51 -12.08 14.08 4.85
N GLY A 52 -12.41 13.01 4.12
CA GLY A 52 -13.32 13.00 2.97
C GLY A 52 -12.63 13.12 1.63
N ASP A 53 -11.30 13.21 1.59
CA ASP A 53 -10.54 13.16 0.37
C ASP A 53 -9.69 11.86 0.25
N LYS A 54 -9.27 11.53 -0.98
CA LYS A 54 -8.61 10.25 -1.20
C LYS A 54 -7.11 10.39 -1.06
N ASP A 55 -6.56 9.58 -0.15
CA ASP A 55 -5.15 9.36 0.04
C ASP A 55 -4.61 8.29 -0.90
N LEU A 56 -3.32 8.08 -0.91
CA LEU A 56 -2.65 7.13 -1.76
C LEU A 56 -1.80 6.15 -0.95
N TYR A 57 -2.13 4.86 -1.02
CA TYR A 57 -1.26 3.78 -0.57
C TYR A 57 -0.47 3.24 -1.75
N ILE A 58 0.83 3.04 -1.59
CA ILE A 58 1.71 2.45 -2.61
C ILE A 58 2.41 1.23 -2.04
N VAL A 59 2.19 0.10 -2.67
CA VAL A 59 2.88 -1.16 -2.40
C VAL A 59 4.27 -1.09 -3.02
N SER A 60 5.30 -1.27 -2.19
CA SER A 60 6.70 -1.19 -2.58
C SER A 60 7.33 -2.57 -2.59
N GLY A 61 7.60 -3.09 -3.77
CA GLY A 61 8.08 -4.45 -3.95
C GLY A 61 9.35 -4.54 -4.81
N GLY A 62 9.36 -5.56 -5.64
CA GLY A 62 10.47 -5.82 -6.57
C GLY A 62 11.63 -6.59 -5.96
N SER A 63 12.62 -6.87 -6.78
CA SER A 63 13.83 -7.61 -6.41
C SER A 63 15.12 -6.78 -6.55
N ASP A 64 15.04 -5.62 -7.19
CA ASP A 64 16.21 -4.81 -7.55
C ASP A 64 16.76 -3.97 -6.38
N ASN A 65 15.98 -3.84 -5.29
CA ASN A 65 16.35 -3.09 -4.08
C ASN A 65 16.80 -3.96 -2.91
N MET A 66 17.29 -5.18 -3.20
CA MET A 66 17.66 -6.18 -2.18
C MET A 66 18.66 -5.71 -1.12
N GLU A 67 19.42 -4.66 -1.37
CA GLU A 67 20.47 -4.18 -0.45
C GLU A 67 19.95 -3.14 0.55
N LEU A 68 18.86 -2.43 0.27
CA LEU A 68 18.39 -1.30 1.05
C LEU A 68 16.93 -1.44 1.47
N ASP A 69 16.71 -1.84 2.70
CA ASP A 69 15.40 -2.08 3.33
C ASP A 69 14.40 -0.94 3.16
N LYS A 70 14.90 0.30 3.19
CA LYS A 70 14.05 1.50 3.10
C LYS A 70 13.24 1.58 1.80
N TYR A 71 13.66 0.91 0.74
CA TYR A 71 12.97 0.90 -0.56
C TYR A 71 11.96 -0.24 -0.70
N LEU A 72 11.84 -1.09 0.32
CA LEU A 72 10.88 -2.18 0.40
C LEU A 72 9.75 -1.89 1.39
N THR A 73 9.65 -0.66 1.88
CA THR A 73 8.59 -0.23 2.80
C THR A 73 7.46 0.38 1.99
N ASP A 74 6.25 -0.06 2.23
CA ASP A 74 5.06 0.52 1.64
C ASP A 74 4.86 1.95 2.15
N ARG A 75 4.22 2.78 1.34
CA ARG A 75 4.13 4.22 1.59
C ARG A 75 2.68 4.69 1.55
N ILE A 76 2.34 5.56 2.51
CA ILE A 76 1.08 6.31 2.50
C ILE A 76 1.39 7.77 2.24
N TYR A 77 0.68 8.34 1.29
CA TYR A 77 0.68 9.77 1.04
C TYR A 77 -0.70 10.33 1.36
N ILE A 78 -0.75 11.22 2.34
CA ILE A 78 -1.97 11.91 2.74
C ILE A 78 -2.22 13.07 1.78
N ASN A 79 -3.42 13.14 1.25
CA ASN A 79 -3.91 14.21 0.40
C ASN A 79 -4.44 15.36 1.26
N ASN A 80 -4.48 16.56 0.76
CA ASN A 80 -5.01 17.74 1.43
C ASN A 80 -6.28 18.29 0.75
N GLY A 81 -6.98 17.48 -0.03
CA GLY A 81 -8.16 17.86 -0.80
C GLY A 81 -7.90 18.71 -2.03
N LYS A 82 -6.64 19.03 -2.30
CA LYS A 82 -6.22 19.81 -3.49
C LYS A 82 -5.34 19.01 -4.45
N GLY A 83 -5.22 17.70 -4.19
CA GLY A 83 -4.33 16.80 -4.92
C GLY A 83 -2.85 17.07 -4.60
N GLU A 84 -2.53 17.58 -3.41
CA GLU A 84 -1.18 17.69 -2.90
C GLU A 84 -0.97 16.57 -1.87
N PHE A 85 -0.04 15.69 -2.15
CA PHE A 85 0.23 14.46 -1.41
C PHE A 85 1.48 14.60 -0.56
N ASN A 86 1.36 14.31 0.73
CA ASN A 86 2.45 14.36 1.71
C ASN A 86 2.71 12.97 2.30
N LEU A 87 3.95 12.51 2.27
CA LEU A 87 4.34 11.23 2.83
C LEU A 87 4.07 11.19 4.34
N SER A 88 3.32 10.17 4.82
CA SER A 88 2.95 10.02 6.24
C SER A 88 4.14 9.67 7.13
N GLY A 89 5.17 9.03 6.58
CA GLY A 89 6.35 8.58 7.30
C GLY A 89 6.17 7.30 8.11
N GLN A 90 5.02 6.65 8.05
CA GLN A 90 4.81 5.32 8.65
C GLN A 90 5.62 4.26 7.90
N LYS A 91 6.15 3.29 8.65
CA LYS A 91 6.81 2.10 8.10
C LYS A 91 5.79 0.98 8.03
N LEU A 92 5.42 0.53 6.82
CA LEU A 92 4.38 -0.46 6.60
C LEU A 92 4.84 -1.59 5.66
N PRO A 93 4.43 -2.83 5.96
CA PRO A 93 4.02 -3.25 7.30
C PRO A 93 5.18 -3.09 8.28
N ASP A 94 4.88 -2.83 9.57
CA ASP A 94 5.92 -2.70 10.60
C ASP A 94 6.38 -4.09 11.03
N VAL A 95 7.44 -4.57 10.39
CA VAL A 95 8.08 -5.86 10.66
C VAL A 95 9.60 -5.68 10.77
N ASP A 96 10.25 -6.61 11.46
CA ASP A 96 11.66 -6.56 11.79
C ASP A 96 12.59 -7.17 10.73
N HIS A 97 12.06 -7.59 9.60
CA HIS A 97 12.80 -8.19 8.49
C HIS A 97 12.44 -7.56 7.15
N LYS A 98 13.27 -7.82 6.14
CA LYS A 98 13.04 -7.34 4.77
C LYS A 98 11.93 -8.15 4.11
N ILE A 99 10.92 -7.47 3.63
CA ILE A 99 9.86 -8.06 2.83
C ILE A 99 9.73 -7.33 1.48
N SER A 100 9.32 -8.06 0.46
CA SER A 100 8.89 -7.48 -0.82
C SER A 100 7.40 -7.71 -0.93
N THR A 101 6.63 -6.66 -0.75
CA THR A 101 5.18 -6.69 -0.87
C THR A 101 4.75 -6.80 -2.33
N GLY A 102 3.60 -7.41 -2.59
CA GLY A 102 3.12 -7.68 -3.94
C GLY A 102 1.71 -7.18 -4.21
N THR A 103 0.92 -7.05 -3.15
CA THR A 103 -0.48 -6.64 -3.24
C THR A 103 -0.95 -6.04 -1.93
N ALA A 104 -1.98 -5.19 -2.00
CA ALA A 104 -2.74 -4.75 -0.85
C ALA A 104 -4.24 -4.76 -1.19
N SER A 105 -5.06 -5.19 -0.22
CA SER A 105 -6.52 -5.10 -0.30
C SER A 105 -7.09 -4.47 0.97
N PHE A 106 -8.28 -3.90 0.87
CA PHE A 106 -8.81 -2.93 1.82
C PHE A 106 -10.25 -3.28 2.19
N GLU A 107 -10.52 -3.35 3.50
CA GLU A 107 -11.85 -3.61 4.07
C GLU A 107 -11.89 -3.11 5.50
N ASP A 108 -13.05 -2.79 6.03
CA ASP A 108 -13.30 -2.52 7.45
C ASP A 108 -13.34 -3.86 8.20
N ILE A 109 -12.16 -4.35 8.63
CA ILE A 109 -11.99 -5.70 9.18
C ILE A 109 -12.57 -5.81 10.60
N ASP A 110 -12.45 -4.75 11.40
CA ASP A 110 -12.92 -4.76 12.79
C ASP A 110 -14.27 -4.07 13.00
N LYS A 111 -14.90 -3.57 11.92
CA LYS A 111 -16.24 -2.97 11.87
C LYS A 111 -16.37 -1.70 12.69
N ASP A 112 -15.32 -0.90 12.71
CA ASP A 112 -15.29 0.39 13.39
C ASP A 112 -15.60 1.58 12.46
N GLY A 113 -15.69 1.35 11.16
CA GLY A 113 -16.08 2.31 10.13
C GLY A 113 -14.93 2.86 9.31
N ASP A 114 -13.68 2.49 9.62
CA ASP A 114 -12.49 2.86 8.89
C ASP A 114 -12.03 1.70 7.99
N LEU A 115 -11.26 2.00 6.94
CA LEU A 115 -10.66 0.96 6.13
C LEU A 115 -9.30 0.52 6.69
N ASP A 116 -9.18 -0.79 6.86
CA ASP A 116 -7.97 -1.51 7.20
C ASP A 116 -7.26 -2.04 5.96
N ILE A 117 -6.08 -2.61 6.13
CA ILE A 117 -5.27 -3.10 5.01
C ILE A 117 -4.84 -4.54 5.25
N PHE A 118 -5.07 -5.41 4.28
CA PHE A 118 -4.28 -6.62 4.13
C PHE A 118 -3.12 -6.35 3.18
N VAL A 119 -1.90 -6.73 3.58
CA VAL A 119 -0.69 -6.64 2.76
C VAL A 119 -0.12 -8.04 2.54
N GLY A 120 0.11 -8.41 1.28
CA GLY A 120 0.70 -9.69 0.91
C GLY A 120 2.19 -9.58 0.59
N GLU A 121 3.04 -10.32 1.31
CA GLU A 121 4.44 -10.52 0.94
C GLU A 121 4.52 -11.44 -0.28
N ARG A 122 5.11 -10.95 -1.38
CA ARG A 122 5.25 -11.72 -2.61
C ARG A 122 6.43 -12.68 -2.56
N LEU A 123 7.54 -12.26 -1.99
CA LEU A 123 8.75 -13.07 -1.89
C LEU A 123 9.63 -12.64 -0.72
N LYS A 124 10.37 -13.59 -0.18
CA LYS A 124 11.45 -13.32 0.78
C LYS A 124 12.73 -12.95 0.02
N ILE A 125 13.28 -11.79 0.36
CA ILE A 125 14.49 -11.26 -0.28
C ILE A 125 15.64 -12.26 -0.18
N ASN A 126 16.33 -12.52 -1.28
CA ASN A 126 17.41 -13.50 -1.45
C ASN A 126 17.00 -14.99 -1.26
N ASN A 127 15.71 -15.28 -1.06
CA ASN A 127 15.20 -16.61 -0.78
C ASN A 127 13.94 -16.91 -1.61
N TYR A 128 14.03 -16.76 -2.92
CA TYR A 128 12.91 -17.03 -3.81
C TYR A 128 12.38 -18.47 -3.64
N GLY A 129 11.05 -18.60 -3.52
CA GLY A 129 10.37 -19.88 -3.36
C GLY A 129 10.18 -20.32 -1.91
N LEU A 130 10.69 -19.59 -0.91
CA LEU A 130 10.28 -19.81 0.47
C LEU A 130 8.89 -19.20 0.71
N PRO A 131 8.08 -19.81 1.59
CA PRO A 131 6.77 -19.27 1.96
C PRO A 131 6.89 -17.85 2.52
N SER A 132 6.06 -16.98 2.04
CA SER A 132 5.88 -15.58 2.47
C SER A 132 4.66 -15.45 3.36
N SER A 133 4.47 -14.29 3.99
CA SER A 133 3.41 -14.04 4.97
C SER A 133 2.46 -12.94 4.50
N GLY A 134 1.23 -12.99 5.00
CA GLY A 134 0.29 -11.88 4.91
C GLY A 134 0.26 -11.07 6.21
N PHE A 135 -0.13 -9.81 6.12
CA PHE A 135 -0.20 -8.89 7.26
C PHE A 135 -1.55 -8.17 7.30
N MET A 136 -2.20 -8.20 8.47
CA MET A 136 -3.41 -7.44 8.77
C MET A 136 -3.01 -6.16 9.50
N LEU A 137 -3.22 -5.01 8.88
CA LEU A 137 -2.90 -3.69 9.40
C LEU A 137 -4.20 -2.96 9.72
N VAL A 138 -4.46 -2.72 11.01
CA VAL A 138 -5.68 -2.07 11.49
C VAL A 138 -5.44 -0.57 11.64
N ASN A 139 -6.35 0.21 11.07
CA ASN A 139 -6.40 1.67 11.13
C ASN A 139 -6.94 2.14 12.48
N ASP A 140 -6.64 3.35 12.90
CA ASP A 140 -7.21 4.01 14.09
C ASP A 140 -8.19 5.14 13.71
N GLY A 141 -8.65 5.19 12.45
CA GLY A 141 -9.50 6.22 11.89
C GLY A 141 -8.81 7.58 11.66
N LYS A 142 -7.50 7.61 11.76
CA LYS A 142 -6.67 8.81 11.54
C LYS A 142 -5.49 8.52 10.61
N GLY A 143 -5.57 7.40 9.89
CA GLY A 143 -4.53 6.97 8.99
C GLY A 143 -3.29 6.39 9.70
N ASN A 144 -3.37 6.01 11.00
CA ASN A 144 -2.28 5.30 11.66
C ASN A 144 -2.60 3.81 11.73
N PHE A 145 -1.72 3.00 11.15
CA PHE A 145 -1.89 1.56 11.03
C PHE A 145 -1.04 0.79 12.04
N SER A 146 -1.63 -0.26 12.62
CA SER A 146 -0.93 -1.19 13.51
C SER A 146 -1.04 -2.63 13.00
N ASN A 147 0.07 -3.37 13.04
CA ASN A 147 0.06 -4.78 12.64
C ASN A 147 -0.63 -5.64 13.70
N GLN A 148 -1.81 -6.17 13.36
CA GLN A 148 -2.65 -7.02 14.22
C GLN A 148 -2.71 -8.47 13.73
N THR A 149 -1.85 -8.89 12.82
CA THR A 149 -1.86 -10.22 12.19
C THR A 149 -1.92 -11.36 13.21
N GLN A 150 -1.11 -11.32 14.25
CA GLN A 150 -1.07 -12.36 15.27
C GLN A 150 -2.37 -12.50 16.07
N LYS A 151 -3.17 -11.44 16.16
CA LYS A 151 -4.45 -11.43 16.84
C LYS A 151 -5.59 -11.88 15.93
N LEU A 152 -5.57 -11.41 14.67
CA LEU A 152 -6.69 -11.58 13.73
C LEU A 152 -6.57 -12.88 12.91
N SER A 153 -5.39 -13.19 12.39
CA SER A 153 -5.15 -14.33 11.50
C SER A 153 -3.70 -14.83 11.61
N PRO A 154 -3.31 -15.50 12.70
CA PRO A 154 -1.94 -15.99 12.89
C PRO A 154 -1.53 -17.02 11.82
N GLU A 155 -2.48 -17.66 11.15
CA GLU A 155 -2.27 -18.60 10.04
C GLU A 155 -1.76 -17.92 8.77
N LEU A 156 -1.78 -16.60 8.66
CA LEU A 156 -1.18 -15.85 7.55
C LEU A 156 0.35 -15.90 7.57
N ASN A 157 0.94 -16.46 8.60
CA ASN A 157 2.38 -16.65 8.66
C ASN A 157 2.81 -17.79 7.73
N GLU A 158 3.74 -17.52 6.84
CA GLU A 158 4.36 -18.50 5.92
C GLU A 158 3.36 -19.31 5.06
N ILE A 159 2.27 -18.66 4.60
CA ILE A 159 1.22 -19.32 3.81
C ILE A 159 1.60 -19.52 2.34
N GLY A 160 2.57 -18.78 1.80
CA GLY A 160 2.99 -18.88 0.41
C GLY A 160 3.36 -17.54 -0.21
N MET A 161 3.69 -17.54 -1.49
CA MET A 161 3.98 -16.31 -2.25
C MET A 161 2.64 -15.65 -2.65
N ILE A 162 2.33 -14.50 -2.05
CA ILE A 162 1.06 -13.82 -2.26
C ILE A 162 1.21 -12.84 -3.43
N THR A 163 0.40 -13.03 -4.46
CA THR A 163 0.45 -12.23 -5.69
C THR A 163 -0.77 -11.36 -5.89
N ASP A 164 -1.86 -11.69 -5.21
CA ASP A 164 -3.13 -10.94 -5.27
C ASP A 164 -4.00 -11.30 -4.06
N SER A 165 -4.92 -10.42 -3.68
CA SER A 165 -5.87 -10.61 -2.59
C SER A 165 -7.11 -9.76 -2.80
N GLU A 166 -8.27 -10.25 -2.31
CA GLU A 166 -9.54 -9.52 -2.33
C GLU A 166 -10.35 -9.91 -1.10
N PHE A 167 -10.99 -8.95 -0.46
CA PHE A 167 -11.97 -9.19 0.57
C PHE A 167 -13.36 -9.38 -0.05
N SER A 168 -14.11 -10.35 0.47
CA SER A 168 -15.51 -10.57 0.10
C SER A 168 -16.22 -11.35 1.19
N ASP A 169 -17.44 -10.96 1.51
CA ASP A 169 -18.34 -11.76 2.33
C ASP A 169 -18.91 -12.92 1.50
N ILE A 170 -18.32 -14.12 1.65
CA ILE A 170 -18.63 -15.29 0.81
C ILE A 170 -19.87 -16.03 1.32
N ASP A 171 -20.11 -16.01 2.62
CA ASP A 171 -21.21 -16.74 3.29
C ASP A 171 -22.35 -15.85 3.79
N ASN A 172 -22.24 -14.54 3.58
CA ASN A 172 -23.18 -13.49 3.94
C ASN A 172 -23.46 -13.42 5.46
N ASP A 173 -22.44 -13.61 6.25
CA ASP A 173 -22.52 -13.46 7.71
C ASP A 173 -22.07 -12.08 8.21
N GLY A 174 -21.59 -11.22 7.30
CA GLY A 174 -21.20 -9.84 7.54
C GLY A 174 -19.80 -9.70 8.05
#